data_51c8acfdc42c1b929d520dfc17c93566
#
_entry.id   51c8acfdc42c1b929d520dfc17c93566
#
_cell.length_a   1.000
_cell.length_b   1.000
_cell.length_c   1.000
_cell.angle_alpha   90.00
_cell.angle_beta   90.00
_cell.angle_gamma   90.00
#
_symmetry.space_group_name_H-M   'P 1'
#
loop_
_entity.id
_entity.type
_entity.pdbx_description
1 polymer ?
#
loop_
_entity_poly.entity_id
_entity_poly.type
_entity_poly.pdbx_seq_one_letter_code
_entity_poly.pdbx_strand_id
1 'polypeptide(L)'
;MSRRREDRSSSMGDGRNGSGNGKKPGMNMKNVFAISFCIVIGVVLISGGVIYKLGHDLYSSINYVADEDIKTLETLPEAAMEETLSTEERTGVVISKDQLKDIHDRMKKNTDVETKADDEVYNILLVGVDRQDKTWNGNSDAMILVSINKEKNHVSMISLMRDTYVDIEGVGYAKLNAAYAYGAGPLLCQTVTDTFRVKVDRYVSVDFWALVDIIDIIGGVDLEITAREAEVANGYITDMCERQLKLDPSSHLLPTSGGMIHCDGVQTVAFARNRFVGNSDFERTERQRYIITQLMAEVKKMSLAQMTEKMQSILKLVTMNIPETEIWSMITEVPEMLDYEFETGRIPYDNMYDTIYVKGQDMLVPHWDETLEKLQEQIYG
;
A
#
# COMPACT_ATOMS: atom_id res chain seq x y z
N MET A 1 83.77 -26.62 -20.24
CA MET A 1 83.25 -27.88 -20.82
C MET A 1 81.79 -27.78 -20.89
N SER A 2 81.34 -27.65 -22.06
CA SER A 2 80.48 -28.37 -22.98
C SER A 2 78.98 -28.05 -22.74
N ARG A 3 78.34 -27.19 -23.55
CA ARG A 3 77.56 -27.43 -24.76
C ARG A 3 76.28 -28.27 -24.47
N ARG A 4 75.06 -27.88 -24.85
CA ARG A 4 74.41 -27.46 -26.14
C ARG A 4 73.00 -26.99 -25.80
N ARG A 5 72.42 -25.89 -26.33
CA ARG A 5 71.70 -25.72 -27.61
C ARG A 5 70.62 -26.79 -27.79
N GLU A 6 69.41 -26.45 -28.03
CA GLU A 6 68.58 -25.76 -29.03
C GLU A 6 67.16 -26.31 -28.77
N ASP A 7 66.04 -25.86 -29.09
CA ASP A 7 65.57 -24.98 -30.15
C ASP A 7 64.15 -24.51 -29.90
N ARG A 8 63.84 -23.50 -30.62
CA ARG A 8 62.57 -22.82 -30.85
C ARG A 8 61.39 -23.74 -31.15
N SER A 9 60.17 -23.29 -30.75
CA SER A 9 59.13 -23.02 -31.74
C SER A 9 58.01 -22.15 -31.15
N SER A 10 57.72 -21.11 -31.92
CA SER A 10 56.66 -20.15 -31.75
C SER A 10 55.30 -20.80 -32.04
N SER A 11 54.28 -20.42 -31.26
CA SER A 11 52.94 -20.29 -31.81
C SER A 11 52.17 -19.18 -31.06
N MET A 12 51.78 -18.21 -31.81
CA MET A 12 50.74 -17.20 -31.48
C MET A 12 49.43 -17.93 -31.19
N GLY A 13 48.74 -17.54 -30.13
CA GLY A 13 47.41 -17.98 -29.76
C GLY A 13 46.71 -16.92 -28.95
N ASP A 14 46.08 -16.07 -29.64
CA ASP A 14 44.80 -15.36 -29.50
C ASP A 14 44.31 -15.08 -28.05
N GLY A 15 44.35 -13.80 -27.73
CA GLY A 15 43.73 -13.22 -26.57
C GLY A 15 42.20 -13.24 -26.66
N ARG A 16 41.52 -13.99 -25.82
CA ARG A 16 40.11 -13.75 -25.55
C ARG A 16 39.96 -13.20 -24.15
N ASN A 17 39.71 -11.91 -24.10
CA ASN A 17 39.13 -11.22 -22.94
C ASN A 17 37.82 -11.89 -22.55
N GLY A 18 37.82 -12.69 -21.53
CA GLY A 18 36.66 -13.16 -20.81
C GLY A 18 36.25 -12.10 -19.80
N SER A 19 35.41 -11.15 -20.24
CA SER A 19 34.66 -10.27 -19.34
C SER A 19 33.72 -11.18 -18.54
N GLY A 20 34.17 -11.58 -17.37
CA GLY A 20 33.31 -12.22 -16.37
C GLY A 20 32.30 -11.21 -15.85
N ASN A 21 31.14 -11.21 -16.48
CA ASN A 21 29.96 -10.53 -15.99
C ASN A 21 29.47 -11.28 -14.75
N GLY A 22 30.03 -10.92 -13.58
CA GLY A 22 29.54 -11.38 -12.29
C GLY A 22 28.14 -10.82 -12.09
N LYS A 23 27.13 -11.59 -12.52
CA LYS A 23 25.76 -11.37 -12.06
C LYS A 23 25.80 -11.41 -10.55
N LYS A 24 25.67 -10.26 -9.90
CA LYS A 24 25.27 -10.19 -8.48
C LYS A 24 24.05 -11.10 -8.35
N PRO A 25 23.97 -11.97 -7.34
CA PRO A 25 22.75 -12.72 -7.11
C PRO A 25 21.63 -11.69 -6.88
N GLY A 26 20.80 -11.50 -7.90
CA GLY A 26 19.59 -10.72 -7.77
C GLY A 26 18.76 -11.40 -6.68
N MET A 27 18.56 -10.71 -5.57
CA MET A 27 17.66 -11.15 -4.54
C MET A 27 16.31 -11.40 -5.21
N ASN A 28 15.79 -12.61 -5.09
CA ASN A 28 14.55 -12.98 -5.74
C ASN A 28 13.43 -12.12 -5.14
N MET A 29 12.97 -11.12 -5.89
CA MET A 29 11.97 -10.15 -5.46
C MET A 29 10.72 -10.84 -4.91
N LYS A 30 10.39 -12.03 -5.42
CA LYS A 30 9.29 -12.86 -4.93
C LYS A 30 9.40 -13.19 -3.43
N ASN A 31 10.59 -13.53 -2.94
CA ASN A 31 10.81 -13.84 -1.51
C ASN A 31 10.81 -12.59 -0.62
N VAL A 32 11.16 -11.44 -1.17
CA VAL A 32 11.17 -10.17 -0.41
C VAL A 32 9.75 -9.75 -0.07
N PHE A 33 8.80 -9.93 -0.95
CA PHE A 33 7.42 -9.49 -0.81
C PHE A 33 6.58 -10.39 0.11
N ALA A 34 6.69 -11.71 0.04
CA ALA A 34 5.97 -12.62 0.94
C ALA A 34 6.30 -12.35 2.41
N ILE A 35 7.57 -12.06 2.68
CA ILE A 35 8.06 -11.72 4.01
C ILE A 35 7.49 -10.41 4.51
N SER A 36 7.15 -9.54 3.63
CA SER A 36 6.79 -8.17 3.87
C SER A 36 5.41 -7.97 4.48
N PHE A 37 4.44 -8.65 3.95
CA PHE A 37 3.08 -8.65 4.49
C PHE A 37 3.05 -9.35 5.84
N CYS A 38 3.72 -10.50 5.92
CA CYS A 38 3.94 -11.16 7.19
C CYS A 38 4.61 -10.28 8.23
N ILE A 39 5.28 -9.19 7.86
CA ILE A 39 5.92 -8.31 8.81
C ILE A 39 5.04 -7.14 9.23
N VAL A 40 4.22 -6.53 8.38
CA VAL A 40 3.20 -5.58 8.89
C VAL A 40 2.19 -6.32 9.79
N ILE A 41 1.82 -7.55 9.45
CA ILE A 41 1.06 -8.44 10.33
C ILE A 41 2.00 -9.18 11.29
N GLY A 42 3.17 -9.65 10.90
CA GLY A 42 4.12 -10.37 11.75
C GLY A 42 4.89 -9.46 12.72
N VAL A 43 4.99 -8.14 12.44
CA VAL A 43 5.30 -7.15 13.48
C VAL A 43 4.17 -7.13 14.51
N VAL A 44 2.96 -7.43 14.13
CA VAL A 44 1.85 -7.69 15.07
C VAL A 44 1.99 -9.07 15.75
N LEU A 45 2.81 -10.01 15.25
CA LEU A 45 2.55 -11.43 15.45
C LEU A 45 3.66 -12.36 15.97
N ILE A 46 4.88 -11.96 16.32
CA ILE A 46 5.92 -12.95 16.72
C ILE A 46 6.25 -12.96 18.21
N SER A 47 5.97 -14.04 18.85
CA SER A 47 6.67 -14.81 19.89
C SER A 47 5.77 -15.55 20.91
N GLY A 48 5.62 -16.90 20.80
CA GLY A 48 4.64 -17.69 21.54
C GLY A 48 5.03 -18.18 22.91
N GLY A 49 4.56 -17.75 24.01
CA GLY A 49 4.67 -18.34 25.37
C GLY A 49 4.90 -17.33 26.48
N VAL A 50 5.93 -16.52 26.42
CA VAL A 50 6.08 -15.29 27.23
C VAL A 50 5.04 -14.27 26.78
N ILE A 51 4.46 -14.53 25.72
CA ILE A 51 3.63 -13.77 24.82
C ILE A 51 2.19 -13.66 25.23
N TYR A 52 1.57 -14.66 25.82
CA TYR A 52 0.14 -14.56 26.14
C TYR A 52 -0.14 -13.35 27.07
N LYS A 53 0.69 -13.13 28.06
CA LYS A 53 0.53 -11.97 28.95
C LYS A 53 1.00 -10.66 28.30
N LEU A 54 2.13 -10.69 27.60
CA LEU A 54 2.62 -9.56 26.80
C LEU A 54 1.66 -9.25 25.64
N GLY A 55 1.11 -10.26 24.98
CA GLY A 55 0.22 -10.09 23.85
C GLY A 55 -1.13 -9.51 24.23
N HIS A 56 -1.71 -9.93 25.35
CA HIS A 56 -2.94 -9.33 25.85
C HIS A 56 -2.74 -7.86 26.26
N ASP A 57 -1.63 -7.55 26.93
CA ASP A 57 -1.27 -6.18 27.28
C ASP A 57 -0.98 -5.34 26.00
N LEU A 58 -0.41 -5.96 24.96
CA LEU A 58 -0.17 -5.34 23.65
C LEU A 58 -1.47 -5.10 22.90
N TYR A 59 -2.34 -6.09 22.81
CA TYR A 59 -3.62 -5.96 22.13
C TYR A 59 -4.50 -4.90 22.78
N SER A 60 -4.50 -4.79 24.10
CA SER A 60 -5.25 -3.76 24.84
C SER A 60 -4.79 -2.33 24.51
N SER A 61 -3.63 -2.16 23.87
CA SER A 61 -3.11 -0.87 23.43
C SER A 61 -3.53 -0.48 22.00
N ILE A 62 -4.14 -1.40 21.24
CA ILE A 62 -4.61 -1.16 19.86
C ILE A 62 -5.89 -0.32 19.91
N ASN A 63 -6.06 0.57 18.96
CA ASN A 63 -7.34 1.21 18.72
C ASN A 63 -8.24 0.27 17.91
N TYR A 64 -8.94 -0.63 18.63
CA TYR A 64 -9.87 -1.58 18.04
C TYR A 64 -11.21 -0.92 17.76
N VAL A 65 -11.72 -1.08 16.54
CA VAL A 65 -13.05 -0.62 16.13
C VAL A 65 -13.82 -1.81 15.58
N ALA A 66 -14.89 -2.21 16.26
CA ALA A 66 -15.75 -3.30 15.81
C ALA A 66 -16.52 -2.92 14.54
N ASP A 67 -16.81 -3.91 13.68
CA ASP A 67 -17.58 -3.71 12.46
C ASP A 67 -18.99 -3.18 12.71
N GLU A 68 -19.53 -3.45 13.88
CA GLU A 68 -20.87 -3.02 14.31
C GLU A 68 -20.91 -1.52 14.69
N ASP A 69 -19.75 -0.89 14.88
CA ASP A 69 -19.63 0.52 15.27
C ASP A 69 -19.69 1.49 14.07
N ILE A 70 -20.32 1.09 12.96
CA ILE A 70 -20.48 1.94 11.78
C ILE A 70 -21.30 3.17 12.14
N LYS A 71 -20.63 4.31 12.25
CA LYS A 71 -21.25 5.62 12.39
C LYS A 71 -21.05 6.39 11.10
N THR A 72 -22.01 6.28 10.20
CA THR A 72 -22.00 7.05 8.96
C THR A 72 -22.32 8.50 9.25
N LEU A 73 -21.45 9.41 8.82
CA LEU A 73 -21.69 10.84 8.89
C LEU A 73 -22.73 11.22 7.82
N GLU A 74 -23.71 12.04 8.19
CA GLU A 74 -24.69 12.58 7.22
C GLU A 74 -24.03 13.56 6.26
N THR A 75 -23.05 14.33 6.72
CA THR A 75 -22.30 15.32 5.95
C THR A 75 -20.83 15.31 6.32
N LEU A 76 -19.96 15.54 5.35
CA LEU A 76 -18.53 15.71 5.60
C LEU A 76 -18.22 17.14 6.08
N PRO A 77 -17.19 17.33 6.91
CA PRO A 77 -16.66 18.66 7.23
C PRO A 77 -16.20 19.39 5.96
N GLU A 78 -16.21 20.73 5.97
CA GLU A 78 -15.75 21.55 4.85
C GLU A 78 -14.29 21.20 4.44
N ALA A 79 -13.44 20.91 5.41
CA ALA A 79 -12.06 20.48 5.20
C ALA A 79 -11.91 19.13 4.45
N ALA A 80 -12.98 18.34 4.38
CA ALA A 80 -13.02 17.06 3.66
C ALA A 80 -13.46 17.20 2.20
N MET A 81 -13.96 18.38 1.81
CA MET A 81 -14.45 18.62 0.45
C MET A 81 -13.28 18.88 -0.49
N GLU A 82 -13.16 18.06 -1.52
CA GLU A 82 -12.19 18.33 -2.59
C GLU A 82 -12.66 19.54 -3.43
N GLU A 83 -11.71 20.37 -3.85
CA GLU A 83 -12.01 21.49 -4.74
C GLU A 83 -12.48 21.00 -6.11
N THR A 84 -13.42 21.73 -6.70
CA THR A 84 -13.88 21.46 -8.07
C THR A 84 -12.76 21.80 -9.05
N LEU A 85 -12.39 20.84 -9.90
CA LEU A 85 -11.36 21.02 -10.91
C LEU A 85 -11.79 22.07 -11.96
N SER A 86 -10.87 22.96 -12.32
CA SER A 86 -11.04 23.88 -13.44
C SER A 86 -11.10 23.12 -14.78
N THR A 87 -11.53 23.80 -15.84
CA THR A 87 -11.61 23.18 -17.18
C THR A 87 -10.23 22.72 -17.69
N GLU A 88 -9.15 23.37 -17.27
CA GLU A 88 -7.78 23.07 -17.70
C GLU A 88 -7.17 21.89 -16.92
N GLU A 89 -7.62 21.66 -15.68
CA GLU A 89 -7.11 20.59 -14.81
C GLU A 89 -7.79 19.25 -15.03
N ARG A 90 -9.03 19.24 -15.55
CA ARG A 90 -9.79 18.01 -15.76
C ARG A 90 -9.22 17.17 -16.91
N THR A 91 -9.14 15.88 -16.70
CA THR A 91 -8.77 14.86 -17.71
C THR A 91 -9.96 14.02 -18.15
N GLY A 92 -10.98 13.95 -17.30
CA GLY A 92 -12.18 13.15 -17.53
C GLY A 92 -13.11 13.76 -18.58
N VAL A 93 -13.80 12.86 -19.30
CA VAL A 93 -14.82 13.24 -20.28
C VAL A 93 -16.08 13.69 -19.57
N VAL A 94 -16.59 14.89 -19.92
CA VAL A 94 -17.91 15.35 -19.46
C VAL A 94 -18.99 14.49 -20.10
N ILE A 95 -19.76 13.80 -19.28
CA ILE A 95 -20.78 12.86 -19.74
C ILE A 95 -22.20 13.43 -19.57
N SER A 96 -23.13 12.98 -20.43
CA SER A 96 -24.55 13.31 -20.32
C SER A 96 -25.22 12.56 -19.17
N LYS A 97 -26.43 13.00 -18.79
CA LYS A 97 -27.24 12.30 -17.79
C LYS A 97 -27.58 10.87 -18.19
N ASP A 98 -27.78 10.62 -19.50
CA ASP A 98 -28.10 9.28 -20.00
C ASP A 98 -26.89 8.35 -19.92
N GLN A 99 -25.69 8.86 -20.25
CA GLN A 99 -24.43 8.11 -20.07
C GLN A 99 -24.15 7.81 -18.61
N LEU A 100 -24.38 8.79 -17.72
CA LEU A 100 -24.22 8.57 -16.28
C LEU A 100 -25.21 7.49 -15.78
N LYS A 101 -26.46 7.54 -16.26
CA LYS A 101 -27.46 6.52 -15.92
C LYS A 101 -27.02 5.13 -16.42
N ASP A 102 -26.48 5.01 -17.62
CA ASP A 102 -25.98 3.74 -18.15
C ASP A 102 -24.82 3.19 -17.31
N ILE A 103 -23.90 4.06 -16.85
CA ILE A 103 -22.84 3.67 -15.90
C ILE A 103 -23.45 3.11 -14.60
N HIS A 104 -24.42 3.81 -14.00
CA HIS A 104 -25.07 3.37 -12.77
C HIS A 104 -25.83 2.04 -12.98
N ASP A 105 -26.50 1.86 -14.13
CA ASP A 105 -27.21 0.62 -14.44
C ASP A 105 -26.23 -0.56 -14.61
N ARG A 106 -25.04 -0.33 -15.17
CA ARG A 106 -23.96 -1.33 -15.23
C ARG A 106 -23.38 -1.65 -13.85
N MET A 107 -23.14 -0.64 -13.03
CA MET A 107 -22.66 -0.85 -11.65
C MET A 107 -23.67 -1.65 -10.82
N LYS A 108 -24.96 -1.40 -10.98
CA LYS A 108 -26.01 -2.20 -10.32
C LYS A 108 -26.03 -3.65 -10.75
N LYS A 109 -25.69 -3.98 -12.00
CA LYS A 109 -25.59 -5.39 -12.44
C LYS A 109 -24.48 -6.13 -11.71
N ASN A 110 -23.43 -5.44 -11.25
CA ASN A 110 -22.39 -6.07 -10.46
C ASN A 110 -22.92 -6.62 -9.14
N THR A 111 -24.01 -6.06 -8.61
CA THR A 111 -24.64 -6.60 -7.39
C THR A 111 -25.27 -7.97 -7.60
N ASP A 112 -25.55 -8.37 -8.86
CA ASP A 112 -26.03 -9.71 -9.20
C ASP A 112 -24.90 -10.75 -9.21
N VAL A 113 -23.63 -10.31 -9.26
CA VAL A 113 -22.46 -11.18 -9.13
C VAL A 113 -22.31 -11.58 -7.66
N GLU A 114 -22.20 -12.87 -7.40
CA GLU A 114 -21.99 -13.37 -6.04
C GLU A 114 -20.66 -12.86 -5.47
N THR A 115 -20.69 -12.36 -4.23
CA THR A 115 -19.48 -11.97 -3.53
C THR A 115 -18.67 -13.23 -3.20
N LYS A 116 -17.47 -13.32 -3.76
CA LYS A 116 -16.61 -14.47 -3.54
C LYS A 116 -16.00 -14.41 -2.15
N ALA A 117 -16.14 -15.50 -1.43
CA ALA A 117 -15.52 -15.75 -0.13
C ALA A 117 -15.00 -17.20 -0.13
N ASP A 118 -13.85 -17.41 0.46
CA ASP A 118 -13.21 -18.71 0.58
C ASP A 118 -12.51 -18.78 1.92
N ASP A 119 -12.70 -19.87 2.67
CA ASP A 119 -12.12 -20.02 3.99
C ASP A 119 -10.59 -20.13 3.98
N GLU A 120 -10.00 -20.49 2.82
CA GLU A 120 -8.56 -20.55 2.60
C GLU A 120 -7.96 -19.21 2.11
N VAL A 121 -8.83 -18.20 1.86
CA VAL A 121 -8.41 -16.88 1.42
C VAL A 121 -8.78 -15.82 2.47
N TYR A 122 -7.76 -15.11 2.94
CA TYR A 122 -7.94 -14.06 3.94
C TYR A 122 -7.58 -12.70 3.36
N ASN A 123 -8.56 -11.80 3.35
CA ASN A 123 -8.47 -10.50 2.71
C ASN A 123 -8.39 -9.37 3.74
N ILE A 124 -7.27 -8.63 3.76
CA ILE A 124 -7.06 -7.49 4.65
C ILE A 124 -6.91 -6.22 3.83
N LEU A 125 -7.67 -5.18 4.19
CA LEU A 125 -7.55 -3.87 3.60
C LEU A 125 -6.60 -2.99 4.41
N LEU A 126 -5.43 -2.66 3.84
CA LEU A 126 -4.51 -1.68 4.40
C LEU A 126 -4.93 -0.29 3.95
N VAL A 127 -5.07 0.64 4.88
CA VAL A 127 -5.61 1.98 4.64
C VAL A 127 -4.67 3.06 5.15
N GLY A 128 -4.15 3.88 4.23
CA GLY A 128 -3.44 5.11 4.55
C GLY A 128 -4.40 6.30 4.54
N VAL A 129 -4.54 6.96 5.68
CA VAL A 129 -5.52 8.02 5.89
C VAL A 129 -4.89 9.39 5.79
N ASP A 130 -5.42 10.23 4.91
CA ASP A 130 -5.10 11.66 4.85
C ASP A 130 -6.18 12.47 5.58
N ARG A 131 -5.77 13.17 6.63
CA ARG A 131 -6.60 14.14 7.33
C ARG A 131 -5.75 15.29 7.85
N GLN A 132 -6.30 16.50 7.84
CA GLN A 132 -5.59 17.69 8.32
C GLN A 132 -5.62 17.79 9.84
N ASP A 133 -6.65 17.25 10.47
CA ASP A 133 -6.82 17.19 11.92
C ASP A 133 -7.53 15.88 12.33
N LYS A 134 -7.61 15.64 13.65
CA LYS A 134 -8.21 14.42 14.21
C LYS A 134 -9.70 14.56 14.54
N THR A 135 -10.38 15.58 14.07
CA THR A 135 -11.81 15.84 14.35
C THR A 135 -12.75 15.06 13.42
N TRP A 136 -12.21 14.46 12.36
CA TRP A 136 -12.94 13.63 11.41
C TRP A 136 -12.11 12.42 10.95
N ASN A 137 -12.73 11.51 10.20
CA ASN A 137 -12.09 10.24 9.82
C ASN A 137 -10.90 10.44 8.86
N GLY A 138 -10.95 11.42 7.97
CA GLY A 138 -9.99 11.58 6.86
C GLY A 138 -10.40 10.82 5.59
N ASN A 139 -9.75 11.13 4.48
CA ASN A 139 -9.90 10.37 3.24
C ASN A 139 -8.87 9.22 3.20
N SER A 140 -9.26 8.06 2.65
CA SER A 140 -8.32 6.97 2.40
C SER A 140 -7.56 7.22 1.09
N ASP A 141 -6.38 7.82 1.20
CA ASP A 141 -5.54 8.17 0.04
C ASP A 141 -4.65 7.00 -0.44
N ALA A 142 -4.48 6.00 0.39
CA ALA A 142 -3.88 4.72 0.03
C ALA A 142 -4.80 3.59 0.50
N MET A 143 -5.15 2.70 -0.40
CA MET A 143 -5.94 1.50 -0.11
C MET A 143 -5.30 0.33 -0.83
N ILE A 144 -4.90 -0.67 -0.08
CA ILE A 144 -4.24 -1.86 -0.62
C ILE A 144 -4.95 -3.09 -0.08
N LEU A 145 -5.62 -3.81 -0.96
CA LEU A 145 -6.20 -5.10 -0.65
C LEU A 145 -5.09 -6.14 -0.68
N VAL A 146 -4.86 -6.77 0.44
CA VAL A 146 -3.92 -7.87 0.59
C VAL A 146 -4.70 -9.15 0.76
N SER A 147 -4.56 -10.05 -0.20
CA SER A 147 -5.19 -11.36 -0.22
C SER A 147 -4.16 -12.44 0.02
N ILE A 148 -4.37 -13.25 1.05
CA ILE A 148 -3.55 -14.41 1.38
C ILE A 148 -4.35 -15.64 1.01
N ASN A 149 -3.93 -16.34 -0.04
CA ASN A 149 -4.52 -17.60 -0.46
C ASN A 149 -3.65 -18.76 0.05
N LYS A 150 -4.12 -19.42 1.09
CA LYS A 150 -3.39 -20.51 1.77
C LYS A 150 -3.34 -21.79 0.91
N GLU A 151 -4.40 -22.07 0.16
CA GLU A 151 -4.45 -23.25 -0.72
C GLU A 151 -3.43 -23.14 -1.85
N LYS A 152 -3.24 -21.93 -2.39
CA LYS A 152 -2.32 -21.67 -3.50
C LYS A 152 -0.92 -21.25 -3.05
N ASN A 153 -0.69 -21.06 -1.76
CA ASN A 153 0.53 -20.46 -1.24
C ASN A 153 0.87 -19.12 -1.95
N HIS A 154 -0.13 -18.26 -2.08
CA HIS A 154 -0.06 -17.03 -2.86
C HIS A 154 -0.51 -15.82 -2.06
N VAL A 155 0.19 -14.70 -2.24
CA VAL A 155 -0.19 -13.39 -1.68
C VAL A 155 -0.32 -12.38 -2.81
N SER A 156 -1.51 -11.81 -2.95
CA SER A 156 -1.78 -10.69 -3.86
C SER A 156 -1.83 -9.38 -3.09
N MET A 157 -1.16 -8.34 -3.58
CA MET A 157 -1.22 -6.98 -3.05
C MET A 157 -1.72 -6.03 -4.14
N ILE A 158 -2.98 -5.60 -4.02
CA ILE A 158 -3.71 -4.88 -5.05
C ILE A 158 -4.07 -3.49 -4.56
N SER A 159 -3.45 -2.46 -5.16
CA SER A 159 -3.80 -1.06 -4.87
C SER A 159 -5.15 -0.72 -5.47
N LEU A 160 -6.08 -0.22 -4.66
CA LEU A 160 -7.36 0.32 -5.10
C LEU A 160 -7.22 1.84 -5.28
N MET A 161 -7.45 2.32 -6.51
CA MET A 161 -7.31 3.76 -6.80
C MET A 161 -8.40 4.54 -6.09
N ARG A 162 -8.02 5.59 -5.37
CA ARG A 162 -8.91 6.43 -4.56
C ARG A 162 -10.03 7.08 -5.38
N ASP A 163 -9.73 7.43 -6.64
CA ASP A 163 -10.66 8.12 -7.54
C ASP A 163 -11.61 7.15 -8.27
N THR A 164 -11.60 5.86 -7.93
CA THR A 164 -12.56 4.88 -8.48
C THR A 164 -13.98 5.27 -8.12
N TYR A 165 -14.86 5.34 -9.14
CA TYR A 165 -16.25 5.70 -8.99
C TYR A 165 -17.07 4.52 -8.49
N VAL A 166 -17.66 4.64 -7.31
CA VAL A 166 -18.37 3.57 -6.61
C VAL A 166 -19.70 4.04 -6.03
N ASP A 167 -20.58 3.11 -5.70
CA ASP A 167 -21.79 3.37 -4.91
C ASP A 167 -21.49 3.07 -3.44
N ILE A 168 -21.60 4.07 -2.58
CA ILE A 168 -21.33 3.95 -1.14
C ILE A 168 -22.68 3.91 -0.41
N GLU A 169 -22.93 2.87 0.36
CA GLU A 169 -24.19 2.72 1.09
C GLU A 169 -24.45 3.92 2.01
N GLY A 170 -25.69 4.45 1.94
CA GLY A 170 -26.08 5.63 2.70
C GLY A 170 -25.54 6.97 2.20
N VAL A 171 -24.61 6.98 1.22
CA VAL A 171 -23.98 8.19 0.66
C VAL A 171 -24.31 8.37 -0.82
N GLY A 172 -24.33 7.25 -1.58
CA GLY A 172 -24.53 7.20 -3.02
C GLY A 172 -23.21 7.29 -3.79
N TYR A 173 -23.29 7.62 -5.08
CA TYR A 173 -22.15 7.57 -5.99
C TYR A 173 -21.09 8.65 -5.71
N ALA A 174 -19.88 8.21 -5.40
CA ALA A 174 -18.72 9.06 -5.09
C ALA A 174 -17.40 8.35 -5.42
N LYS A 175 -16.28 9.00 -5.13
CA LYS A 175 -14.95 8.37 -5.14
C LYS A 175 -14.83 7.35 -4.00
N LEU A 176 -14.10 6.27 -4.23
CA LEU A 176 -13.91 5.20 -3.24
C LEU A 176 -13.34 5.70 -1.90
N ASN A 177 -12.39 6.65 -1.95
CA ASN A 177 -11.77 7.21 -0.75
C ASN A 177 -12.76 7.91 0.19
N ALA A 178 -13.89 8.39 -0.34
CA ALA A 178 -14.93 9.04 0.46
C ALA A 178 -15.60 8.05 1.44
N ALA A 179 -15.63 6.75 1.14
CA ALA A 179 -16.23 5.76 2.02
C ALA A 179 -15.59 5.79 3.42
N TYR A 180 -14.24 5.94 3.49
CA TYR A 180 -13.56 6.07 4.78
C TYR A 180 -13.91 7.37 5.49
N ALA A 181 -14.02 8.47 4.76
CA ALA A 181 -14.40 9.76 5.32
C ALA A 181 -15.79 9.73 5.99
N TYR A 182 -16.76 9.05 5.35
CA TYR A 182 -18.12 8.94 5.86
C TYR A 182 -18.29 7.92 6.99
N GLY A 183 -17.62 6.77 6.94
CA GLY A 183 -17.86 5.67 7.89
C GLY A 183 -16.63 4.88 8.32
N ALA A 184 -15.43 5.48 8.19
CA ALA A 184 -14.16 4.87 8.55
C ALA A 184 -13.91 3.48 7.90
N GLY A 185 -13.12 2.63 8.56
CA GLY A 185 -12.77 1.31 8.05
C GLY A 185 -13.97 0.41 7.73
N PRO A 186 -14.97 0.29 8.61
CA PRO A 186 -16.12 -0.57 8.37
C PRO A 186 -16.89 -0.24 7.08
N LEU A 187 -17.25 1.03 6.85
CA LEU A 187 -17.95 1.42 5.62
C LEU A 187 -17.06 1.27 4.37
N LEU A 188 -15.76 1.52 4.50
CA LEU A 188 -14.84 1.29 3.40
C LEU A 188 -14.74 -0.21 3.05
N CYS A 189 -14.60 -1.10 4.04
CA CYS A 189 -14.58 -2.54 3.82
C CYS A 189 -15.85 -3.04 3.14
N GLN A 190 -17.01 -2.57 3.61
CA GLN A 190 -18.29 -2.88 2.98
C GLN A 190 -18.33 -2.38 1.54
N THR A 191 -17.95 -1.12 1.28
CA THR A 191 -17.92 -0.53 -0.07
C THR A 191 -17.00 -1.32 -1.00
N VAL A 192 -15.81 -1.73 -0.52
CA VAL A 192 -14.88 -2.56 -1.30
C VAL A 192 -15.50 -3.93 -1.59
N THR A 193 -16.08 -4.58 -0.60
CA THR A 193 -16.75 -5.89 -0.76
C THR A 193 -17.88 -5.81 -1.78
N ASP A 194 -18.75 -4.81 -1.66
CA ASP A 194 -19.91 -4.65 -2.51
C ASP A 194 -19.53 -4.24 -3.95
N THR A 195 -18.48 -3.45 -4.11
CA THR A 195 -18.01 -2.99 -5.41
C THR A 195 -17.24 -4.06 -6.17
N PHE A 196 -16.26 -4.69 -5.50
CA PHE A 196 -15.31 -5.61 -6.15
C PHE A 196 -15.70 -7.09 -6.00
N ARG A 197 -16.82 -7.37 -5.33
CA ARG A 197 -17.38 -8.72 -5.17
C ARG A 197 -16.37 -9.74 -4.58
N VAL A 198 -15.49 -9.24 -3.72
CA VAL A 198 -14.51 -9.99 -2.93
C VAL A 198 -14.72 -9.63 -1.48
N LYS A 199 -14.94 -10.62 -0.62
CA LYS A 199 -15.11 -10.37 0.82
C LYS A 199 -13.84 -9.76 1.40
N VAL A 200 -13.96 -8.60 2.06
CA VAL A 200 -12.90 -8.02 2.88
C VAL A 200 -13.12 -8.50 4.33
N ASP A 201 -12.18 -9.27 4.87
CA ASP A 201 -12.33 -9.83 6.22
C ASP A 201 -11.97 -8.82 7.30
N ARG A 202 -10.89 -8.06 7.09
CA ARG A 202 -10.37 -7.12 8.08
C ARG A 202 -9.76 -5.89 7.44
N TYR A 203 -9.52 -4.86 8.27
CA TYR A 203 -8.73 -3.71 7.86
C TYR A 203 -7.71 -3.30 8.93
N VAL A 204 -6.68 -2.62 8.48
CA VAL A 204 -5.71 -1.90 9.29
C VAL A 204 -5.52 -0.50 8.70
N SER A 205 -5.76 0.53 9.48
CA SER A 205 -5.61 1.91 9.04
C SER A 205 -4.56 2.68 9.85
N VAL A 206 -3.87 3.58 9.15
CA VAL A 206 -2.82 4.43 9.70
C VAL A 206 -2.93 5.82 9.09
N ASP A 207 -2.84 6.87 9.91
CA ASP A 207 -2.75 8.24 9.41
C ASP A 207 -1.30 8.69 9.19
N PHE A 208 -1.11 9.86 8.59
CA PHE A 208 0.23 10.37 8.26
C PHE A 208 1.15 10.54 9.45
N TRP A 209 0.63 11.06 10.57
CA TRP A 209 1.45 11.25 11.79
C TRP A 209 1.92 9.91 12.32
N ALA A 210 0.99 8.97 12.40
CA ALA A 210 1.28 7.61 12.82
C ALA A 210 2.25 6.91 11.87
N LEU A 211 2.13 7.10 10.56
CA LEU A 211 3.04 6.51 9.58
C LEU A 211 4.46 7.09 9.71
N VAL A 212 4.61 8.40 9.93
CA VAL A 212 5.91 9.03 10.23
C VAL A 212 6.52 8.37 11.46
N ASP A 213 5.78 8.30 12.56
CA ASP A 213 6.26 7.70 13.81
C ASP A 213 6.60 6.20 13.65
N ILE A 214 5.80 5.43 12.91
CA ILE A 214 6.06 4.01 12.63
C ILE A 214 7.39 3.83 11.88
N ILE A 215 7.63 4.62 10.85
CA ILE A 215 8.86 4.56 10.07
C ILE A 215 10.07 4.90 10.94
N ASP A 216 9.97 5.94 11.77
CA ASP A 216 11.04 6.34 12.69
C ASP A 216 11.28 5.28 13.79
N ILE A 217 10.22 4.66 14.31
CA ILE A 217 10.34 3.53 15.26
C ILE A 217 11.05 2.36 14.59
N ILE A 218 10.77 2.06 13.33
CA ILE A 218 11.46 1.01 12.55
C ILE A 218 12.95 1.37 12.41
N GLY A 219 13.27 2.64 12.25
CA GLY A 219 14.64 3.16 12.12
C GLY A 219 14.92 3.77 10.76
N GLY A 220 13.90 4.17 10.04
CA GLY A 220 13.99 4.70 8.67
C GLY A 220 13.95 3.60 7.60
N VAL A 221 14.10 4.02 6.34
CA VAL A 221 14.04 3.11 5.19
C VAL A 221 14.96 3.58 4.05
N ASP A 222 15.64 2.65 3.39
CA ASP A 222 16.48 2.95 2.24
C ASP A 222 15.65 3.05 0.96
N LEU A 223 15.61 4.25 0.34
CA LEU A 223 14.87 4.52 -0.88
C LEU A 223 15.80 5.01 -1.99
N GLU A 224 15.61 4.50 -3.20
CA GLU A 224 16.21 5.05 -4.40
C GLU A 224 15.31 6.18 -4.91
N ILE A 225 15.79 7.42 -4.83
CA ILE A 225 15.02 8.63 -5.14
C ILE A 225 15.74 9.40 -6.24
N THR A 226 15.03 9.75 -7.30
CA THR A 226 15.58 10.59 -8.37
C THR A 226 15.70 12.04 -7.91
N ALA A 227 16.58 12.82 -8.58
CA ALA A 227 16.74 14.25 -8.28
C ALA A 227 15.42 15.04 -8.39
N ARG A 228 14.56 14.69 -9.36
CA ARG A 228 13.26 15.33 -9.53
C ARG A 228 12.27 14.94 -8.43
N GLU A 229 12.28 13.70 -8.00
CA GLU A 229 11.44 13.26 -6.87
C GLU A 229 11.88 13.89 -5.56
N ALA A 230 13.20 14.03 -5.33
CA ALA A 230 13.73 14.72 -4.17
C ALA A 230 13.31 16.21 -4.14
N GLU A 231 13.37 16.90 -5.29
CA GLU A 231 12.93 18.29 -5.39
C GLU A 231 11.45 18.44 -5.01
N VAL A 232 10.57 17.59 -5.54
CA VAL A 232 9.13 17.64 -5.25
C VAL A 232 8.86 17.22 -3.80
N ALA A 233 9.51 16.15 -3.31
CA ALA A 233 9.37 15.70 -1.93
C ALA A 233 9.78 16.77 -0.93
N ASN A 234 10.82 17.57 -1.20
CA ASN A 234 11.24 18.69 -0.36
C ASN A 234 10.15 19.77 -0.21
N GLY A 235 9.32 19.97 -1.23
CA GLY A 235 8.13 20.82 -1.12
C GLY A 235 7.11 20.25 -0.13
N TYR A 236 6.83 18.94 -0.21
CA TYR A 236 5.95 18.26 0.75
C TYR A 236 6.53 18.22 2.16
N ILE A 237 7.85 18.00 2.32
CA ILE A 237 8.53 18.05 3.63
C ILE A 237 8.31 19.42 4.29
N THR A 238 8.54 20.49 3.54
CA THR A 238 8.36 21.85 4.05
C THR A 238 6.91 22.08 4.52
N ASP A 239 5.93 21.74 3.68
CA ASP A 239 4.52 21.88 4.01
C ASP A 239 4.12 21.03 5.24
N MET A 240 4.52 19.76 5.28
CA MET A 240 4.24 18.85 6.41
C MET A 240 4.87 19.37 7.71
N CYS A 241 6.14 19.74 7.68
CA CYS A 241 6.85 20.25 8.86
C CYS A 241 6.22 21.53 9.40
N GLU A 242 5.97 22.52 8.54
CA GLU A 242 5.46 23.83 8.97
C GLU A 242 4.01 23.77 9.42
N ARG A 243 3.14 23.07 8.68
CA ARG A 243 1.69 23.10 8.91
C ARG A 243 1.20 22.00 9.83
N GLN A 244 1.72 20.80 9.69
CA GLN A 244 1.16 19.62 10.35
C GLN A 244 1.99 19.16 11.54
N LEU A 245 3.31 18.95 11.37
CA LEU A 245 4.18 18.36 12.39
C LEU A 245 4.77 19.38 13.36
N LYS A 246 4.82 20.67 12.98
CA LYS A 246 5.46 21.76 13.74
C LYS A 246 6.95 21.48 14.01
N LEU A 247 7.65 20.97 13.00
CA LEU A 247 9.08 20.67 12.99
C LEU A 247 9.86 21.68 12.14
N ASP A 248 11.17 21.72 12.31
CA ASP A 248 12.06 22.44 11.40
C ASP A 248 12.29 21.61 10.12
N PRO A 249 11.82 22.08 8.95
CA PRO A 249 11.98 21.33 7.70
C PRO A 249 13.45 21.13 7.31
N SER A 250 14.36 22.01 7.73
CA SER A 250 15.77 21.97 7.30
C SER A 250 16.50 20.67 7.70
N SER A 251 16.03 20.01 8.77
CA SER A 251 16.58 18.74 9.25
C SER A 251 16.12 17.51 8.45
N HIS A 252 15.08 17.65 7.64
CA HIS A 252 14.46 16.56 6.89
C HIS A 252 14.60 16.69 5.36
N LEU A 253 15.21 17.79 4.85
CA LEU A 253 15.33 17.96 3.41
C LEU A 253 16.20 16.87 2.77
N LEU A 254 15.71 16.31 1.65
CA LEU A 254 16.41 15.35 0.83
C LEU A 254 17.51 16.03 0.01
N PRO A 255 18.65 15.35 -0.23
CA PRO A 255 19.68 15.82 -1.18
C PRO A 255 19.07 16.00 -2.57
N THR A 256 19.26 17.16 -3.19
CA THR A 256 18.71 17.47 -4.52
C THR A 256 19.34 16.67 -5.66
N SER A 257 20.45 15.98 -5.40
CA SER A 257 21.06 15.06 -6.37
C SER A 257 20.31 13.75 -6.54
N GLY A 258 19.42 13.40 -5.59
CA GLY A 258 18.83 12.08 -5.51
C GLY A 258 19.87 11.00 -5.17
N GLY A 259 19.52 9.74 -5.41
CA GLY A 259 20.34 8.55 -5.16
C GLY A 259 19.68 7.60 -4.15
N MET A 260 20.46 6.65 -3.63
CA MET A 260 20.02 5.80 -2.52
C MET A 260 20.15 6.58 -1.22
N ILE A 261 19.05 6.84 -0.56
CA ILE A 261 18.96 7.69 0.64
C ILE A 261 18.29 6.88 1.75
N HIS A 262 18.92 6.90 2.93
CA HIS A 262 18.25 6.42 4.14
C HIS A 262 17.30 7.50 4.64
N CYS A 263 16.01 7.27 4.46
CA CYS A 263 14.95 8.23 4.73
C CYS A 263 14.34 8.03 6.11
N ASP A 264 14.12 9.12 6.82
CA ASP A 264 13.28 9.15 8.02
C ASP A 264 11.78 9.11 7.68
N GLY A 265 10.91 9.13 8.69
CA GLY A 265 9.47 9.06 8.50
C GLY A 265 8.92 10.24 7.71
N VAL A 266 9.39 11.47 7.96
CA VAL A 266 8.94 12.67 7.24
C VAL A 266 9.32 12.60 5.76
N GLN A 267 10.57 12.25 5.47
CA GLN A 267 11.09 12.10 4.11
C GLN A 267 10.33 11.02 3.34
N THR A 268 10.10 9.87 3.98
CA THR A 268 9.42 8.73 3.38
C THR A 268 7.95 9.05 3.07
N VAL A 269 7.23 9.67 4.01
CA VAL A 269 5.83 10.05 3.79
C VAL A 269 5.72 11.14 2.73
N ALA A 270 6.63 12.12 2.70
CA ALA A 270 6.69 13.13 1.64
C ALA A 270 6.93 12.50 0.27
N PHE A 271 7.83 11.52 0.16
CA PHE A 271 8.05 10.76 -1.07
C PHE A 271 6.81 9.95 -1.49
N ALA A 272 6.10 9.33 -0.54
CA ALA A 272 4.84 8.62 -0.79
C ALA A 272 3.73 9.53 -1.34
N ARG A 273 3.72 10.82 -0.97
CA ARG A 273 2.72 11.81 -1.38
C ARG A 273 2.98 12.42 -2.77
N ASN A 274 4.15 12.14 -3.37
CA ASN A 274 4.56 12.77 -4.62
C ASN A 274 3.61 12.39 -5.77
N ARG A 275 2.94 13.41 -6.36
CA ARG A 275 2.03 13.30 -7.52
C ARG A 275 2.54 14.03 -8.75
N PHE A 276 3.60 14.83 -8.62
CA PHE A 276 4.09 15.73 -9.67
C PHE A 276 5.26 15.16 -10.47
N VAL A 277 5.62 13.90 -10.24
CA VAL A 277 6.62 13.18 -11.02
C VAL A 277 5.98 11.95 -11.60
N GLY A 278 6.01 11.84 -12.93
CA GLY A 278 5.44 10.74 -13.69
C GLY A 278 3.94 10.85 -13.96
N ASN A 279 3.23 9.73 -13.98
CA ASN A 279 1.80 9.65 -14.28
C ASN A 279 0.92 9.81 -13.03
N SER A 280 1.08 10.93 -12.33
CA SER A 280 0.21 11.36 -11.22
C SER A 280 -0.06 10.27 -10.16
N ASP A 281 -1.35 9.88 -10.02
CA ASP A 281 -1.82 8.96 -8.99
C ASP A 281 -1.39 7.50 -9.21
N PHE A 282 -1.13 7.10 -10.44
CA PHE A 282 -0.68 5.74 -10.76
C PHE A 282 0.72 5.47 -10.19
N GLU A 283 1.67 6.36 -10.43
CA GLU A 283 3.01 6.22 -9.87
C GLU A 283 3.04 6.45 -8.36
N ARG A 284 2.12 7.25 -7.83
CA ARG A 284 1.97 7.36 -6.37
C ARG A 284 1.66 6.00 -5.74
N THR A 285 0.75 5.21 -6.31
CA THR A 285 0.46 3.87 -5.79
C THR A 285 1.64 2.91 -5.92
N GLU A 286 2.48 3.07 -6.95
CA GLU A 286 3.73 2.32 -7.09
C GLU A 286 4.75 2.70 -6.02
N ARG A 287 4.92 4.00 -5.75
CA ARG A 287 5.79 4.48 -4.66
C ARG A 287 5.33 3.97 -3.30
N GLN A 288 4.02 3.95 -3.03
CA GLN A 288 3.47 3.40 -1.79
C GLN A 288 3.80 1.91 -1.64
N ARG A 289 3.62 1.10 -2.69
CA ARG A 289 4.02 -0.32 -2.66
C ARG A 289 5.53 -0.49 -2.52
N TYR A 290 6.32 0.34 -3.20
CA TYR A 290 7.78 0.35 -3.09
C TYR A 290 8.23 0.62 -1.65
N ILE A 291 7.69 1.65 -0.99
CA ILE A 291 7.97 1.96 0.42
C ILE A 291 7.64 0.78 1.32
N ILE A 292 6.46 0.20 1.18
CA ILE A 292 6.07 -0.99 1.95
C ILE A 292 7.11 -2.09 1.76
N THR A 293 7.53 -2.37 0.55
CA THR A 293 8.57 -3.36 0.25
C THR A 293 9.88 -3.08 0.97
N GLN A 294 10.32 -1.84 0.98
CA GLN A 294 11.58 -1.46 1.62
C GLN A 294 11.49 -1.51 3.16
N LEU A 295 10.40 -1.00 3.74
CA LEU A 295 10.12 -1.13 5.18
C LEU A 295 10.18 -2.59 5.64
N MET A 296 9.76 -3.47 4.82
CA MET A 296 9.73 -4.90 5.04
C MET A 296 11.12 -5.53 5.00
N ALA A 297 11.96 -5.02 4.13
CA ALA A 297 13.36 -5.41 4.12
C ALA A 297 14.09 -4.94 5.39
N GLU A 298 13.73 -3.76 5.93
CA GLU A 298 14.31 -3.27 7.19
C GLU A 298 13.89 -4.12 8.39
N VAL A 299 12.61 -4.43 8.50
CA VAL A 299 12.11 -5.27 9.60
C VAL A 299 12.72 -6.67 9.57
N LYS A 300 13.02 -7.24 8.40
CA LYS A 300 13.75 -8.51 8.26
C LYS A 300 15.13 -8.52 8.90
N LYS A 301 15.78 -7.37 8.95
CA LYS A 301 17.12 -7.24 9.55
C LYS A 301 17.09 -7.26 11.09
N MET A 302 15.89 -7.07 11.68
CA MET A 302 15.71 -6.97 13.12
C MET A 302 15.76 -8.33 13.80
N SER A 303 16.36 -8.36 14.99
CA SER A 303 16.21 -9.48 15.91
C SER A 303 14.78 -9.54 16.48
N LEU A 304 14.37 -10.71 16.94
CA LEU A 304 13.06 -10.90 17.57
C LEU A 304 12.83 -9.94 18.76
N ALA A 305 13.86 -9.68 19.56
CA ALA A 305 13.77 -8.75 20.68
C ALA A 305 13.50 -7.31 20.22
N GLN A 306 14.22 -6.84 19.19
CA GLN A 306 13.98 -5.52 18.59
C GLN A 306 12.59 -5.39 17.99
N MET A 307 12.11 -6.43 17.30
CA MET A 307 10.75 -6.46 16.77
C MET A 307 9.72 -6.31 17.90
N THR A 308 9.85 -7.08 18.98
CA THR A 308 8.90 -7.04 20.10
C THR A 308 8.86 -5.68 20.79
N GLU A 309 10.04 -5.06 21.01
CA GLU A 309 10.14 -3.73 21.62
C GLU A 309 9.45 -2.67 20.77
N LYS A 310 9.74 -2.63 19.46
CA LYS A 310 9.18 -1.65 18.52
C LYS A 310 7.67 -1.83 18.32
N MET A 311 7.22 -3.07 18.32
CA MET A 311 5.82 -3.42 18.15
C MET A 311 4.91 -2.76 19.18
N GLN A 312 5.27 -2.74 20.46
CA GLN A 312 4.47 -2.11 21.51
C GLN A 312 4.15 -0.64 21.22
N SER A 313 5.08 0.05 20.56
CA SER A 313 4.90 1.44 20.18
C SER A 313 4.06 1.57 18.89
N ILE A 314 4.28 0.69 17.92
CA ILE A 314 3.59 0.69 16.63
C ILE A 314 2.09 0.38 16.79
N LEU A 315 1.74 -0.60 17.63
CA LEU A 315 0.34 -1.01 17.82
C LEU A 315 -0.57 0.11 18.35
N LYS A 316 -0.02 1.07 19.08
CA LYS A 316 -0.76 2.25 19.57
C LYS A 316 -1.08 3.27 18.47
N LEU A 317 -0.43 3.14 17.33
CA LEU A 317 -0.51 4.07 16.21
C LEU A 317 -1.46 3.61 15.10
N VAL A 318 -1.91 2.35 15.16
CA VAL A 318 -2.82 1.76 14.16
C VAL A 318 -4.24 1.63 14.69
N THR A 319 -5.21 1.67 13.77
CA THR A 319 -6.62 1.34 14.05
C THR A 319 -7.00 0.13 13.22
N MET A 320 -7.64 -0.88 13.83
CA MET A 320 -8.01 -2.11 13.13
C MET A 320 -9.26 -2.77 13.72
N ASN A 321 -9.85 -3.72 12.97
CA ASN A 321 -10.94 -4.59 13.43
C ASN A 321 -10.53 -6.07 13.54
N ILE A 322 -9.22 -6.38 13.60
CA ILE A 322 -8.73 -7.76 13.75
C ILE A 322 -8.89 -8.18 15.21
N PRO A 323 -9.70 -9.21 15.54
CA PRO A 323 -9.83 -9.71 16.91
C PRO A 323 -8.53 -10.32 17.44
N GLU A 324 -8.33 -10.26 18.76
CA GLU A 324 -7.14 -10.83 19.40
C GLU A 324 -6.92 -12.30 19.05
N THR A 325 -8.00 -13.07 18.97
CA THR A 325 -7.95 -14.51 18.63
C THR A 325 -7.43 -14.77 17.22
N GLU A 326 -7.80 -13.94 16.26
CA GLU A 326 -7.31 -14.05 14.87
C GLU A 326 -5.84 -13.65 14.78
N ILE A 327 -5.43 -12.60 15.47
CA ILE A 327 -4.03 -12.20 15.56
C ILE A 327 -3.17 -13.40 16.00
N TRP A 328 -3.58 -14.12 17.03
CA TRP A 328 -2.85 -15.29 17.52
C TRP A 328 -2.77 -16.44 16.51
N SER A 329 -3.85 -16.71 15.78
CA SER A 329 -3.83 -17.70 14.69
C SER A 329 -2.83 -17.31 13.60
N MET A 330 -2.88 -16.07 13.15
CA MET A 330 -2.00 -15.56 12.10
C MET A 330 -0.52 -15.64 12.49
N ILE A 331 -0.16 -15.40 13.77
CA ILE A 331 1.23 -15.50 14.27
C ILE A 331 1.85 -16.87 13.96
N THR A 332 1.10 -17.92 14.16
CA THR A 332 1.60 -19.28 13.98
C THR A 332 1.78 -19.63 12.50
N GLU A 333 1.07 -18.94 11.61
CA GLU A 333 1.07 -19.18 10.16
C GLU A 333 2.12 -18.34 9.39
N VAL A 334 2.56 -17.23 9.99
CA VAL A 334 3.54 -16.33 9.36
C VAL A 334 4.78 -17.03 8.80
N PRO A 335 5.46 -17.97 9.49
CA PRO A 335 6.64 -18.61 8.94
C PRO A 335 6.40 -19.35 7.62
N GLU A 336 5.22 -19.95 7.46
CA GLU A 336 4.81 -20.63 6.24
C GLU A 336 4.52 -19.64 5.11
N MET A 337 3.83 -18.55 5.42
CA MET A 337 3.50 -17.48 4.46
C MET A 337 4.73 -16.78 3.88
N LEU A 338 5.89 -16.87 4.55
CA LEU A 338 7.14 -16.28 4.06
C LEU A 338 7.63 -16.90 2.73
N ASP A 339 7.21 -18.11 2.42
CA ASP A 339 7.61 -18.84 1.23
C ASP A 339 6.56 -18.76 0.11
N TYR A 340 5.43 -18.09 0.34
CA TYR A 340 4.36 -17.93 -0.65
C TYR A 340 4.82 -17.13 -1.87
N GLU A 341 4.21 -17.41 -3.02
CA GLU A 341 4.37 -16.59 -4.22
C GLU A 341 3.69 -15.24 -4.03
N PHE A 342 4.30 -14.18 -4.58
CA PHE A 342 3.82 -12.82 -4.37
C PHE A 342 3.54 -12.10 -5.69
N GLU A 343 2.35 -11.52 -5.80
CA GLU A 343 1.93 -10.71 -6.94
C GLU A 343 1.49 -9.31 -6.51
N THR A 344 1.74 -8.30 -7.36
CA THR A 344 1.24 -6.94 -7.15
C THR A 344 0.35 -6.51 -8.29
N GLY A 345 -0.68 -5.75 -7.98
CA GLY A 345 -1.61 -5.21 -8.95
C GLY A 345 -2.16 -3.85 -8.54
N ARG A 346 -3.02 -3.34 -9.39
CA ARG A 346 -3.74 -2.09 -9.17
C ARG A 346 -5.10 -2.14 -9.88
N ILE A 347 -6.12 -1.63 -9.24
CA ILE A 347 -7.45 -1.43 -9.83
C ILE A 347 -7.73 0.08 -9.87
N PRO A 348 -8.19 0.60 -11.06
CA PRO A 348 -8.44 -0.10 -12.32
C PRO A 348 -7.16 -0.61 -12.99
N TYR A 349 -7.27 -1.75 -13.68
CA TYR A 349 -6.19 -2.31 -14.50
C TYR A 349 -5.92 -1.43 -15.72
N ASP A 350 -4.70 -1.52 -16.29
CA ASP A 350 -4.33 -0.77 -17.48
C ASP A 350 -5.27 -1.07 -18.66
N ASN A 351 -5.75 -0.02 -19.29
CA ASN A 351 -6.70 -0.05 -20.41
C ASN A 351 -8.08 -0.68 -20.07
N MET A 352 -8.42 -0.84 -18.79
CA MET A 352 -9.71 -1.39 -18.33
C MET A 352 -10.51 -0.35 -17.54
N TYR A 353 -10.46 0.92 -17.93
CA TYR A 353 -11.25 1.98 -17.30
C TYR A 353 -11.46 3.17 -18.22
N ASP A 354 -12.51 3.93 -17.94
CA ASP A 354 -12.76 5.24 -18.51
C ASP A 354 -12.56 6.31 -17.43
N THR A 355 -12.12 7.51 -17.84
CA THR A 355 -12.09 8.67 -16.94
C THR A 355 -13.25 9.59 -17.30
N ILE A 356 -14.13 9.84 -16.33
CA ILE A 356 -15.27 10.73 -16.48
C ILE A 356 -15.13 11.95 -15.58
N TYR A 357 -15.73 13.07 -16.02
CA TYR A 357 -15.85 14.26 -15.19
C TYR A 357 -17.29 14.43 -14.72
N VAL A 358 -17.51 14.28 -13.42
CA VAL A 358 -18.84 14.38 -12.79
C VAL A 358 -18.73 15.02 -11.40
N LYS A 359 -19.73 15.79 -11.02
CA LYS A 359 -19.76 16.51 -9.72
C LYS A 359 -18.52 17.39 -9.46
N GLY A 360 -17.91 17.95 -10.51
CA GLY A 360 -16.75 18.83 -10.37
C GLY A 360 -15.40 18.12 -10.33
N GLN A 361 -15.34 16.80 -10.48
CA GLN A 361 -14.15 15.98 -10.28
C GLN A 361 -13.96 14.93 -11.36
N ASP A 362 -12.73 14.54 -11.61
CA ASP A 362 -12.38 13.36 -12.42
C ASP A 362 -12.58 12.10 -11.58
N MET A 363 -13.18 11.08 -12.19
CA MET A 363 -13.42 9.78 -11.57
C MET A 363 -13.08 8.66 -12.54
N LEU A 364 -12.56 7.56 -12.02
CA LEU A 364 -12.20 6.37 -12.77
C LEU A 364 -13.37 5.38 -12.73
N VAL A 365 -13.86 4.99 -13.88
CA VAL A 365 -14.93 3.98 -14.04
C VAL A 365 -14.31 2.71 -14.59
N PRO A 366 -14.09 1.67 -13.77
CA PRO A 366 -13.58 0.40 -14.27
C PRO A 366 -14.53 -0.25 -15.29
N HIS A 367 -13.97 -1.01 -16.23
CA HIS A 367 -14.72 -1.97 -17.04
C HIS A 367 -15.05 -3.16 -16.13
N TRP A 368 -16.21 -3.10 -15.48
CA TRP A 368 -16.51 -3.92 -14.30
C TRP A 368 -16.43 -5.42 -14.55
N ASP A 369 -17.03 -5.91 -15.62
CA ASP A 369 -17.08 -7.35 -15.93
C ASP A 369 -15.65 -7.93 -16.01
N GLU A 370 -14.77 -7.30 -16.81
CA GLU A 370 -13.39 -7.69 -17.01
C GLU A 370 -12.54 -7.49 -15.72
N THR A 371 -12.83 -6.41 -14.98
CA THR A 371 -12.13 -6.10 -13.73
C THR A 371 -12.43 -7.13 -12.66
N LEU A 372 -13.69 -7.53 -12.49
CA LEU A 372 -14.09 -8.51 -11.49
C LEU A 372 -13.53 -9.90 -11.81
N GLU A 373 -13.63 -10.32 -13.09
CA GLU A 373 -13.07 -11.60 -13.54
C GLU A 373 -11.56 -11.68 -13.24
N LYS A 374 -10.81 -10.66 -13.66
CA LYS A 374 -9.37 -10.61 -13.45
C LYS A 374 -8.98 -10.53 -11.97
N LEU A 375 -9.71 -9.76 -11.17
CA LEU A 375 -9.48 -9.66 -9.73
C LEU A 375 -9.70 -11.00 -9.03
N GLN A 376 -10.80 -11.68 -9.38
CA GLN A 376 -11.12 -12.99 -8.81
C GLN A 376 -10.10 -14.06 -9.24
N GLU A 377 -9.62 -14.02 -10.48
CA GLU A 377 -8.54 -14.88 -10.93
C GLU A 377 -7.25 -14.62 -10.13
N GLN A 378 -6.88 -13.36 -9.94
CA GLN A 378 -5.67 -12.98 -9.21
C GLN A 378 -5.71 -13.41 -7.73
N ILE A 379 -6.88 -13.41 -7.09
CA ILE A 379 -7.04 -13.74 -5.67
C ILE A 379 -7.26 -15.25 -5.47
N TYR A 380 -8.09 -15.87 -6.29
CA TYR A 380 -8.57 -17.25 -6.10
C TYR A 380 -8.10 -18.23 -7.18
N GLY A 381 -7.49 -17.73 -8.26
CA GLY A 381 -7.06 -18.50 -9.44
C GLY A 381 -5.85 -19.41 -9.27
#